data_dea65ecdc1d5110072b9d7c0977d1d03
#
_entry.id   dea65ecdc1d5110072b9d7c0977d1d03
#
_cell.length_a   1.000
_cell.length_b   1.000
_cell.length_c   1.000
_cell.angle_alpha   90.00
_cell.angle_beta   90.00
_cell.angle_gamma   90.00
#
_symmetry.space_group_name_H-M   'P 1'
#
loop_
_entity.id
_entity.type
_entity.pdbx_description
1 polymer ?
#
loop_
_entity_poly.entity_id
_entity_poly.type
_entity_poly.pdbx_seq_one_letter_code
_entity_poly.pdbx_strand_id
1 'polypeptide(L)'
;LVHEVTSPQAFEGLRQAGRKVWRMSSIVATADHNTPTTGWDQGYDGITDPISKEQITTLNDNMAQISPAAFFPFMHQRQGIVHVIGPENGATLPGMTVVCGDSHTSTHGAFGALAHGIGTSEVEHVMATQTLLAKKAKNMLVRVEGVLGTGVTAKDVVLAIIGRIGTAGGTGYAMEFGGEAVRELSMEGRMTLCNMAIEAGARVGMVAVDQKTIEYVRGRPFAPKGGDWNAAVALWQTLVSDDDAQFDAVVELHAEDIKPQVSWGTSPEMVLAHKLGAAEKDAA
;
A
#
# COMPACT_ATOMS: atom_id res chain seq x y z
N LEU A 1 8.73 0.41 -6.60
CA LEU A 1 8.99 -0.83 -5.89
C LEU A 1 9.00 -2.00 -6.85
N VAL A 2 9.80 -3.03 -6.58
CA VAL A 2 10.02 -4.16 -7.49
C VAL A 2 9.99 -5.46 -6.70
N HIS A 3 9.28 -6.46 -7.22
CA HIS A 3 9.21 -7.81 -6.68
C HIS A 3 9.32 -8.86 -7.81
N GLU A 4 9.40 -10.15 -7.46
CA GLU A 4 9.73 -11.24 -8.38
C GLU A 4 8.62 -11.59 -9.38
N VAL A 5 7.36 -11.22 -9.16
CA VAL A 5 6.25 -11.68 -10.03
C VAL A 5 6.19 -10.89 -11.34
N THR A 6 6.29 -9.57 -11.32
CA THR A 6 6.12 -8.71 -12.51
C THR A 6 7.43 -8.21 -13.10
N SER A 7 8.50 -8.16 -12.30
CA SER A 7 9.78 -7.62 -12.77
C SER A 7 10.51 -8.48 -13.80
N PRO A 8 10.47 -9.82 -13.81
CA PRO A 8 11.14 -10.61 -14.84
C PRO A 8 10.74 -10.22 -16.24
N GLN A 9 9.45 -10.10 -16.51
CA GLN A 9 8.92 -9.73 -17.81
C GLN A 9 9.28 -8.28 -18.19
N ALA A 10 9.24 -7.36 -17.21
CA ALA A 10 9.61 -5.97 -17.46
C ALA A 10 11.10 -5.82 -17.82
N PHE A 11 11.99 -6.54 -17.14
CA PHE A 11 13.43 -6.56 -17.48
C PHE A 11 13.68 -7.21 -18.84
N GLU A 12 12.95 -8.28 -19.17
CA GLU A 12 13.05 -8.91 -20.48
C GLU A 12 12.59 -7.96 -21.59
N GLY A 13 11.48 -7.24 -21.41
CA GLY A 13 11.03 -6.22 -22.35
C GLY A 13 12.09 -5.11 -22.56
N LEU A 14 12.74 -4.65 -21.49
CA LEU A 14 13.85 -3.69 -21.58
C LEU A 14 15.01 -4.25 -22.43
N ARG A 15 15.42 -5.50 -22.20
CA ARG A 15 16.49 -6.14 -22.98
C ARG A 15 16.13 -6.26 -24.45
N GLN A 16 14.93 -6.74 -24.75
CA GLN A 16 14.45 -6.89 -26.14
C GLN A 16 14.35 -5.54 -26.86
N ALA A 17 13.97 -4.48 -26.16
CA ALA A 17 13.92 -3.13 -26.70
C ALA A 17 15.29 -2.42 -26.74
N GLY A 18 16.37 -3.05 -26.27
CA GLY A 18 17.69 -2.45 -26.17
C GLY A 18 17.75 -1.26 -25.20
N ARG A 19 16.85 -1.24 -24.21
CA ARG A 19 16.72 -0.16 -23.20
C ARG A 19 17.37 -0.55 -21.89
N LYS A 20 17.73 0.46 -21.11
CA LYS A 20 18.30 0.28 -19.76
C LYS A 20 17.39 0.94 -18.75
N VAL A 21 17.52 0.50 -17.50
CA VAL A 21 16.92 1.19 -16.36
C VAL A 21 17.49 2.59 -16.26
N TRP A 22 16.63 3.60 -16.29
CA TRP A 22 17.02 5.02 -16.30
C TRP A 22 17.61 5.47 -14.96
N ARG A 23 16.89 5.18 -13.86
CA ARG A 23 17.25 5.65 -12.52
C ARG A 23 17.25 4.50 -11.53
N MET A 24 18.38 3.81 -11.41
CA MET A 24 18.54 2.66 -10.52
C MET A 24 18.35 3.03 -9.05
N SER A 25 18.78 4.24 -8.63
CA SER A 25 18.63 4.76 -7.27
C SER A 25 17.18 5.01 -6.84
N SER A 26 16.20 4.88 -7.73
CA SER A 26 14.77 4.94 -7.40
C SER A 26 14.13 3.56 -7.21
N ILE A 27 14.91 2.48 -7.33
CA ILE A 27 14.43 1.10 -7.20
C ILE A 27 14.72 0.58 -5.79
N VAL A 28 13.68 0.08 -5.16
CA VAL A 28 13.75 -0.75 -3.95
C VAL A 28 13.11 -2.08 -4.30
N ALA A 29 13.83 -3.17 -4.09
CA ALA A 29 13.40 -4.51 -4.51
C ALA A 29 13.42 -5.50 -3.34
N THR A 30 12.51 -6.46 -3.38
CA THR A 30 12.45 -7.58 -2.43
C THR A 30 11.82 -8.80 -3.08
N ALA A 31 12.17 -10.00 -2.61
CA ALA A 31 11.37 -11.19 -2.85
C ALA A 31 10.16 -11.15 -1.90
N ASP A 32 8.97 -11.39 -2.40
CA ASP A 32 7.72 -11.19 -1.67
C ASP A 32 6.71 -12.33 -1.90
N HIS A 33 6.04 -12.34 -3.06
CA HIS A 33 4.86 -13.15 -3.34
C HIS A 33 5.12 -14.66 -3.39
N ASN A 34 6.29 -15.05 -3.89
CA ASN A 34 6.63 -16.47 -4.14
C ASN A 34 7.56 -17.06 -3.07
N THR A 35 7.77 -16.36 -1.98
CA THR A 35 8.56 -16.89 -0.86
C THR A 35 7.77 -17.95 -0.12
N PRO A 36 8.37 -19.14 0.18
CA PRO A 36 7.66 -20.20 0.86
C PRO A 36 7.38 -19.82 2.32
N THR A 37 6.35 -20.42 2.90
CA THR A 37 6.02 -20.29 4.33
C THR A 37 6.66 -21.36 5.21
N THR A 38 7.27 -22.35 4.59
CA THR A 38 7.97 -23.47 5.25
C THR A 38 9.28 -23.76 4.53
N GLY A 39 10.18 -24.54 5.16
CA GLY A 39 11.43 -24.96 4.51
C GLY A 39 12.51 -23.85 4.44
N TRP A 40 12.40 -22.81 5.23
CA TRP A 40 13.37 -21.71 5.29
C TRP A 40 14.77 -22.14 5.68
N ASP A 41 14.88 -23.19 6.51
CA ASP A 41 16.14 -23.83 6.89
C ASP A 41 16.91 -24.42 5.71
N GLN A 42 16.21 -24.73 4.61
CA GLN A 42 16.78 -25.26 3.38
C GLN A 42 17.15 -24.13 2.36
N GLY A 43 16.89 -22.88 2.69
CA GLY A 43 17.16 -21.74 1.79
C GLY A 43 16.40 -21.88 0.46
N TYR A 44 17.09 -21.61 -0.66
CA TYR A 44 16.49 -21.69 -1.99
C TYR A 44 16.00 -23.10 -2.38
N ASP A 45 16.53 -24.14 -1.75
CA ASP A 45 16.07 -25.53 -1.98
C ASP A 45 14.75 -25.82 -1.29
N GLY A 46 14.37 -25.05 -0.28
CA GLY A 46 13.06 -25.07 0.33
C GLY A 46 11.94 -24.51 -0.54
N ILE A 47 12.26 -23.82 -1.64
CA ILE A 47 11.27 -23.35 -2.63
C ILE A 47 10.93 -24.52 -3.55
N THR A 48 9.84 -25.23 -3.24
CA THR A 48 9.46 -26.47 -3.93
C THR A 48 8.77 -26.23 -5.26
N ASP A 49 8.09 -25.09 -5.44
CA ASP A 49 7.50 -24.73 -6.72
C ASP A 49 8.57 -24.19 -7.67
N PRO A 50 8.80 -24.84 -8.83
CA PRO A 50 9.86 -24.45 -9.76
C PRO A 50 9.65 -23.07 -10.37
N ILE A 51 8.39 -22.64 -10.59
CA ILE A 51 8.08 -21.32 -11.16
C ILE A 51 8.43 -20.23 -10.13
N SER A 52 8.01 -20.41 -8.88
CA SER A 52 8.35 -19.51 -7.78
C SER A 52 9.88 -19.38 -7.61
N LYS A 53 10.58 -20.51 -7.66
CA LYS A 53 12.05 -20.54 -7.57
C LYS A 53 12.70 -19.78 -8.74
N GLU A 54 12.23 -20.00 -9.97
CA GLU A 54 12.72 -19.30 -11.16
C GLU A 54 12.49 -17.79 -11.06
N GLN A 55 11.31 -17.36 -10.63
CA GLN A 55 11.00 -15.93 -10.48
C GLN A 55 11.88 -15.25 -9.44
N ILE A 56 12.09 -15.87 -8.28
CA ILE A 56 12.96 -15.35 -7.23
C ILE A 56 14.42 -15.28 -7.69
N THR A 57 14.92 -16.32 -8.36
CA THR A 57 16.30 -16.32 -8.89
C THR A 57 16.48 -15.30 -10.00
N THR A 58 15.49 -15.15 -10.89
CA THR A 58 15.51 -14.12 -11.93
C THR A 58 15.52 -12.70 -11.34
N LEU A 59 14.79 -12.47 -10.25
CA LEU A 59 14.87 -11.18 -9.54
C LEU A 59 16.30 -10.92 -9.05
N ASN A 60 16.96 -11.92 -8.45
CA ASN A 60 18.35 -11.77 -8.01
C ASN A 60 19.28 -11.40 -9.16
N ASP A 61 19.17 -12.13 -10.29
CA ASP A 61 19.99 -11.90 -11.47
C ASP A 61 19.77 -10.51 -12.08
N ASN A 62 18.52 -10.05 -12.13
CA ASN A 62 18.18 -8.72 -12.59
C ASN A 62 18.74 -7.63 -11.65
N MET A 63 18.62 -7.82 -10.33
CA MET A 63 19.13 -6.86 -9.35
C MET A 63 20.67 -6.82 -9.34
N ALA A 64 21.34 -7.94 -9.61
CA ALA A 64 22.79 -8.00 -9.76
C ALA A 64 23.33 -7.21 -10.99
N GLN A 65 22.51 -7.05 -12.03
CA GLN A 65 22.86 -6.28 -13.24
C GLN A 65 22.71 -4.77 -13.07
N ILE A 66 22.00 -4.34 -12.04
CA ILE A 66 21.79 -2.94 -11.69
C ILE A 66 22.24 -2.69 -10.25
N SER A 67 22.35 -1.42 -9.86
CA SER A 67 22.66 -1.05 -8.47
C SER A 67 21.42 -0.32 -7.91
N PRO A 68 20.40 -1.03 -7.44
CA PRO A 68 19.20 -0.42 -6.89
C PRO A 68 19.51 0.33 -5.59
N ALA A 69 18.62 1.24 -5.17
CA ALA A 69 18.75 1.93 -3.87
C ALA A 69 18.78 0.94 -2.71
N ALA A 70 18.00 -0.12 -2.79
CA ALA A 70 18.00 -1.24 -1.85
C ALA A 70 17.50 -2.51 -2.52
N PHE A 71 18.08 -3.65 -2.11
CA PHE A 71 17.60 -4.98 -2.48
C PHE A 71 17.62 -5.91 -1.27
N PHE A 72 16.50 -6.53 -1.00
CA PHE A 72 16.32 -7.51 0.07
C PHE A 72 15.94 -8.86 -0.56
N PRO A 73 16.93 -9.69 -0.95
CA PRO A 73 16.65 -11.00 -1.56
C PRO A 73 15.97 -11.94 -0.57
N PHE A 74 15.48 -13.06 -1.08
CA PHE A 74 14.99 -14.15 -0.23
C PHE A 74 16.02 -14.53 0.84
N MET A 75 15.60 -14.76 2.07
CA MET A 75 16.42 -15.02 3.27
C MET A 75 17.12 -13.78 3.86
N HIS A 76 17.01 -12.61 3.26
CA HIS A 76 17.58 -11.41 3.87
C HIS A 76 16.75 -10.98 5.10
N GLN A 77 17.41 -10.48 6.15
CA GLN A 77 16.75 -10.07 7.42
C GLN A 77 15.65 -9.01 7.27
N ARG A 78 15.69 -8.23 6.19
CA ARG A 78 14.71 -7.18 5.87
C ARG A 78 13.83 -7.54 4.68
N GLN A 79 13.87 -8.79 4.24
CA GLN A 79 12.97 -9.28 3.21
C GLN A 79 11.56 -9.42 3.80
N GLY A 80 10.55 -9.14 3.01
CA GLY A 80 9.16 -9.28 3.40
C GLY A 80 8.23 -8.65 2.38
N ILE A 81 6.97 -8.49 2.75
CA ILE A 81 5.93 -7.90 1.90
C ILE A 81 6.38 -6.52 1.43
N VAL A 82 6.42 -6.32 0.11
CA VAL A 82 6.98 -5.11 -0.53
C VAL A 82 6.35 -3.81 -0.01
N HIS A 83 5.04 -3.83 0.30
CA HIS A 83 4.32 -2.67 0.80
C HIS A 83 4.52 -2.43 2.31
N VAL A 84 5.09 -3.39 3.02
CA VAL A 84 5.44 -3.26 4.44
C VAL A 84 6.90 -2.85 4.60
N ILE A 85 7.81 -3.51 3.88
CA ILE A 85 9.25 -3.24 4.02
C ILE A 85 9.64 -1.83 3.56
N GLY A 86 8.91 -1.27 2.59
CA GLY A 86 9.13 0.10 2.13
C GLY A 86 9.07 1.12 3.27
N PRO A 87 7.93 1.30 3.93
CA PRO A 87 7.79 2.22 5.05
C PRO A 87 8.56 1.79 6.29
N GLU A 88 8.66 0.49 6.62
CA GLU A 88 9.44 0.01 7.77
C GLU A 88 10.93 0.35 7.66
N ASN A 89 11.46 0.43 6.46
CA ASN A 89 12.83 0.86 6.23
C ASN A 89 12.95 2.38 5.98
N GLY A 90 11.85 3.12 5.89
CA GLY A 90 11.84 4.53 5.50
C GLY A 90 12.24 4.74 4.03
N ALA A 91 12.07 3.72 3.19
CA ALA A 91 12.33 3.77 1.76
C ALA A 91 11.15 4.35 0.98
N THR A 92 9.95 4.30 1.55
CA THR A 92 8.76 5.02 1.08
C THR A 92 8.35 6.03 2.15
N LEU A 93 8.19 7.28 1.76
CA LEU A 93 8.05 8.43 2.65
C LEU A 93 6.92 9.35 2.16
N PRO A 94 6.39 10.23 3.03
CA PRO A 94 5.37 11.18 2.64
C PRO A 94 5.79 12.04 1.42
N GLY A 95 4.82 12.32 0.55
CA GLY A 95 5.02 13.13 -0.66
C GLY A 95 5.72 12.40 -1.82
N MET A 96 6.13 11.15 -1.65
CA MET A 96 6.68 10.36 -2.75
C MET A 96 5.59 9.87 -3.70
N THR A 97 5.95 9.69 -4.98
CA THR A 97 5.18 8.86 -5.92
C THR A 97 5.75 7.45 -5.90
N VAL A 98 4.90 6.47 -5.62
CA VAL A 98 5.28 5.06 -5.48
C VAL A 98 4.46 4.21 -6.45
N VAL A 99 5.14 3.44 -7.31
CA VAL A 99 4.48 2.49 -8.20
C VAL A 99 5.11 1.11 -8.08
N CYS A 100 4.31 0.08 -8.30
CA CYS A 100 4.71 -1.32 -8.24
C CYS A 100 3.81 -2.14 -9.16
N GLY A 101 4.28 -3.27 -9.62
CA GLY A 101 3.48 -4.23 -10.38
C GLY A 101 2.52 -5.05 -9.49
N ASP A 102 1.97 -4.43 -8.47
CA ASP A 102 1.03 -5.00 -7.50
C ASP A 102 -0.11 -4.02 -7.25
N SER A 103 -1.36 -4.52 -7.25
CA SER A 103 -2.57 -3.71 -7.09
C SER A 103 -2.62 -3.00 -5.73
N HIS A 104 -2.08 -3.63 -4.67
CA HIS A 104 -2.12 -3.09 -3.31
C HIS A 104 -1.02 -2.06 -2.99
N THR A 105 -0.36 -1.52 -4.01
CA THR A 105 0.59 -0.40 -3.88
C THR A 105 -0.05 0.84 -3.23
N SER A 106 -1.38 0.98 -3.32
CA SER A 106 -2.14 2.02 -2.61
C SER A 106 -1.91 2.04 -1.09
N THR A 107 -1.42 0.93 -0.49
CA THR A 107 -1.02 0.85 0.93
C THR A 107 -0.14 2.02 1.38
N HIS A 108 0.79 2.47 0.51
CA HIS A 108 1.71 3.57 0.84
C HIS A 108 1.02 4.94 0.97
N GLY A 109 -0.24 5.06 0.52
CA GLY A 109 -1.05 6.25 0.76
C GLY A 109 -1.34 6.50 2.24
N ALA A 110 -1.24 5.48 3.11
CA ALA A 110 -1.28 5.63 4.56
C ALA A 110 -0.18 6.57 5.11
N PHE A 111 0.88 6.77 4.33
CA PHE A 111 1.99 7.67 4.64
C PHE A 111 1.94 8.99 3.85
N GLY A 112 0.81 9.30 3.21
CA GLY A 112 0.70 10.49 2.36
C GLY A 112 1.53 10.41 1.08
N ALA A 113 1.84 9.21 0.58
CA ALA A 113 2.46 8.99 -0.70
C ALA A 113 1.40 8.82 -1.80
N LEU A 114 1.65 9.38 -2.98
CA LEU A 114 0.84 9.09 -4.16
C LEU A 114 1.25 7.71 -4.70
N ALA A 115 0.49 6.69 -4.34
CA ALA A 115 0.87 5.31 -4.59
C ALA A 115 -0.23 4.51 -5.28
N HIS A 116 0.14 3.75 -6.33
CA HIS A 116 -0.80 2.88 -7.03
C HIS A 116 -0.11 1.76 -7.79
N GLY A 117 -0.86 0.67 -8.00
CA GLY A 117 -0.46 -0.45 -8.84
C GLY A 117 -0.41 -0.08 -10.31
N ILE A 118 0.48 -0.74 -11.04
CA ILE A 118 0.67 -0.59 -12.48
C ILE A 118 0.85 -1.96 -13.15
N GLY A 119 0.50 -2.08 -14.41
CA GLY A 119 0.70 -3.31 -15.19
C GLY A 119 2.16 -3.56 -15.53
N THR A 120 2.49 -4.79 -15.91
CA THR A 120 3.88 -5.21 -16.22
C THR A 120 4.54 -4.37 -17.32
N SER A 121 3.80 -4.01 -18.37
CA SER A 121 4.29 -3.13 -19.44
C SER A 121 4.53 -1.70 -18.95
N GLU A 122 3.74 -1.23 -17.98
CA GLU A 122 3.97 0.06 -17.33
C GLU A 122 5.19 0.01 -16.40
N VAL A 123 5.48 -1.14 -15.75
CA VAL A 123 6.72 -1.33 -14.97
C VAL A 123 7.93 -1.16 -15.88
N GLU A 124 7.94 -1.81 -17.06
CA GLU A 124 8.99 -1.63 -18.07
C GLU A 124 9.13 -0.14 -18.45
N HIS A 125 8.01 0.51 -18.78
CA HIS A 125 8.00 1.92 -19.17
C HIS A 125 8.57 2.83 -18.08
N VAL A 126 8.12 2.67 -16.84
CA VAL A 126 8.62 3.46 -15.71
C VAL A 126 10.10 3.22 -15.44
N MET A 127 10.56 1.97 -15.52
CA MET A 127 11.99 1.69 -15.37
C MET A 127 12.84 2.39 -16.44
N ALA A 128 12.34 2.46 -17.69
CA ALA A 128 13.03 3.10 -18.80
C ALA A 128 12.98 4.63 -18.76
N THR A 129 11.90 5.23 -18.24
CA THR A 129 11.59 6.65 -18.44
C THR A 129 11.30 7.44 -17.17
N GLN A 130 10.98 6.78 -16.05
CA GLN A 130 10.48 7.37 -14.81
C GLN A 130 9.17 8.15 -14.99
N THR A 131 8.40 7.85 -16.02
CA THR A 131 7.12 8.49 -16.33
C THR A 131 6.00 7.49 -16.50
N LEU A 132 4.78 7.94 -16.28
CA LEU A 132 3.55 7.23 -16.61
C LEU A 132 2.57 8.17 -17.28
N LEU A 133 1.82 7.66 -18.25
CA LEU A 133 0.66 8.35 -18.77
C LEU A 133 -0.53 8.02 -17.88
N ALA A 134 -1.08 9.02 -17.20
CA ALA A 134 -2.21 8.84 -16.30
C ALA A 134 -3.32 9.83 -16.61
N LYS A 135 -4.58 9.37 -16.53
CA LYS A 135 -5.74 10.25 -16.50
C LYS A 135 -5.87 10.82 -15.08
N LYS A 136 -6.10 12.13 -14.96
CA LYS A 136 -6.35 12.76 -13.66
C LYS A 136 -7.57 12.11 -13.00
N ALA A 137 -7.39 11.59 -11.79
CA ALA A 137 -8.50 11.07 -10.99
C ALA A 137 -9.37 12.20 -10.45
N LYS A 138 -10.62 11.90 -10.17
CA LYS A 138 -11.48 12.71 -9.31
C LYS A 138 -11.10 12.50 -7.85
N ASN A 139 -11.44 13.41 -6.97
CA ASN A 139 -11.19 13.32 -5.55
C ASN A 139 -12.45 12.89 -4.79
N MET A 140 -12.32 11.86 -3.95
CA MET A 140 -13.38 11.41 -3.05
C MET A 140 -12.90 11.50 -1.60
N LEU A 141 -13.65 12.19 -0.75
CA LEU A 141 -13.45 12.14 0.69
C LEU A 141 -14.32 11.04 1.29
N VAL A 142 -13.70 10.12 2.02
CA VAL A 142 -14.37 9.15 2.89
C VAL A 142 -14.10 9.55 4.34
N ARG A 143 -15.11 10.12 4.99
CA ARG A 143 -15.01 10.63 6.35
C ARG A 143 -15.68 9.67 7.33
N VAL A 144 -14.93 9.24 8.36
CA VAL A 144 -15.44 8.41 9.45
C VAL A 144 -15.27 9.18 10.75
N GLU A 145 -16.37 9.72 11.26
CA GLU A 145 -16.36 10.53 12.47
C GLU A 145 -16.79 9.70 13.70
N GLY A 146 -16.34 10.11 14.88
CA GLY A 146 -16.64 9.48 16.14
C GLY A 146 -15.62 8.38 16.50
N VAL A 147 -15.99 7.54 17.48
CA VAL A 147 -15.11 6.54 18.08
C VAL A 147 -15.57 5.14 17.71
N LEU A 148 -14.65 4.30 17.24
CA LEU A 148 -14.93 2.89 16.89
C LEU A 148 -15.31 2.10 18.16
N GLY A 149 -16.34 1.28 18.02
CA GLY A 149 -16.78 0.39 19.09
C GLY A 149 -15.76 -0.71 19.41
N THR A 150 -15.88 -1.30 20.58
CA THR A 150 -15.03 -2.41 21.02
C THR A 150 -15.10 -3.56 20.01
N GLY A 151 -13.95 -4.11 19.61
CA GLY A 151 -13.83 -5.21 18.68
C GLY A 151 -13.94 -4.83 17.18
N VAL A 152 -14.16 -3.55 16.86
CA VAL A 152 -14.14 -3.04 15.48
C VAL A 152 -12.71 -2.71 15.09
N THR A 153 -12.28 -3.26 13.97
CA THR A 153 -10.95 -3.08 13.40
C THR A 153 -10.96 -2.18 12.15
N ALA A 154 -9.80 -1.75 11.69
CA ALA A 154 -9.69 -1.01 10.43
C ALA A 154 -10.25 -1.79 9.23
N LYS A 155 -10.18 -3.14 9.26
CA LYS A 155 -10.76 -3.98 8.22
C LYS A 155 -12.29 -3.90 8.22
N ASP A 156 -12.92 -3.84 9.39
CA ASP A 156 -14.37 -3.65 9.49
C ASP A 156 -14.78 -2.29 8.93
N VAL A 157 -13.99 -1.25 9.20
CA VAL A 157 -14.24 0.09 8.65
C VAL A 157 -14.21 0.08 7.14
N VAL A 158 -13.17 -0.46 6.53
CA VAL A 158 -13.08 -0.46 5.05
C VAL A 158 -14.11 -1.38 4.41
N LEU A 159 -14.44 -2.51 5.03
CA LEU A 159 -15.54 -3.37 4.56
C LEU A 159 -16.89 -2.66 4.65
N ALA A 160 -17.17 -1.90 5.71
CA ALA A 160 -18.38 -1.09 5.81
C ALA A 160 -18.43 0.00 4.72
N ILE A 161 -17.28 0.62 4.40
CA ILE A 161 -17.17 1.58 3.28
C ILE A 161 -17.49 0.88 1.95
N ILE A 162 -16.86 -0.27 1.68
CA ILE A 162 -17.12 -1.04 0.44
C ILE A 162 -18.57 -1.49 0.35
N GLY A 163 -19.15 -1.96 1.44
CA GLY A 163 -20.57 -2.31 1.50
C GLY A 163 -21.50 -1.11 1.23
N ARG A 164 -21.06 0.11 1.57
CA ARG A 164 -21.82 1.34 1.34
C ARG A 164 -21.77 1.84 -0.09
N ILE A 165 -20.60 1.77 -0.74
CA ILE A 165 -20.37 2.36 -2.08
C ILE A 165 -20.27 1.32 -3.20
N GLY A 166 -20.14 0.03 -2.86
CA GLY A 166 -19.90 -1.07 -3.80
C GLY A 166 -18.45 -1.16 -4.27
N THR A 167 -18.10 -2.26 -4.93
CA THR A 167 -16.75 -2.52 -5.48
C THR A 167 -16.38 -1.63 -6.66
N ALA A 168 -17.32 -0.91 -7.24
CA ALA A 168 -17.10 0.04 -8.33
C ALA A 168 -17.26 1.51 -7.90
N GLY A 169 -17.64 1.78 -6.64
CA GLY A 169 -17.95 3.13 -6.16
C GLY A 169 -16.76 4.09 -6.22
N GLY A 170 -15.55 3.59 -6.07
CA GLY A 170 -14.31 4.35 -6.16
C GLY A 170 -13.69 4.45 -7.55
N THR A 171 -14.34 3.87 -8.58
CA THR A 171 -13.77 3.84 -9.93
C THR A 171 -13.55 5.25 -10.49
N GLY A 172 -12.31 5.56 -10.85
CA GLY A 172 -11.92 6.87 -11.36
C GLY A 172 -11.63 7.91 -10.27
N TYR A 173 -11.66 7.52 -9.00
CA TYR A 173 -11.33 8.38 -7.86
C TYR A 173 -9.96 8.05 -7.24
N ALA A 174 -9.35 9.07 -6.67
CA ALA A 174 -8.41 8.96 -5.57
C ALA A 174 -9.22 9.20 -4.28
N MET A 175 -9.16 8.25 -3.35
CA MET A 175 -9.87 8.33 -2.07
C MET A 175 -8.97 8.95 -1.00
N GLU A 176 -9.45 9.96 -0.31
CA GLU A 176 -8.88 10.43 0.95
C GLU A 176 -9.71 9.90 2.11
N PHE A 177 -9.08 9.20 3.03
CA PHE A 177 -9.69 8.74 4.26
C PHE A 177 -9.40 9.75 5.38
N GLY A 178 -10.46 10.25 6.00
CA GLY A 178 -10.39 11.26 7.06
C GLY A 178 -11.44 11.05 8.16
N GLY A 179 -11.50 11.99 9.07
CA GLY A 179 -12.38 11.95 10.25
C GLY A 179 -11.64 11.48 11.50
N GLU A 180 -12.31 11.60 12.66
CA GLU A 180 -11.73 11.30 13.98
C GLU A 180 -11.30 9.83 14.07
N ALA A 181 -12.17 8.90 13.66
CA ALA A 181 -11.87 7.48 13.72
C ALA A 181 -10.62 7.09 12.91
N VAL A 182 -10.41 7.71 11.73
CA VAL A 182 -9.22 7.45 10.91
C VAL A 182 -7.96 8.01 11.55
N ARG A 183 -8.03 9.20 12.15
CA ARG A 183 -6.89 9.79 12.88
C ARG A 183 -6.45 8.93 14.06
N GLU A 184 -7.41 8.27 14.73
CA GLU A 184 -7.13 7.40 15.89
C GLU A 184 -6.56 6.03 15.52
N LEU A 185 -6.70 5.56 14.27
CA LEU A 185 -6.08 4.32 13.82
C LEU A 185 -4.55 4.33 13.97
N SER A 186 -3.99 3.16 14.23
CA SER A 186 -2.55 2.93 14.07
C SER A 186 -2.12 3.07 12.61
N MET A 187 -0.81 3.16 12.35
CA MET A 187 -0.33 3.19 10.96
C MET A 187 -0.71 1.93 10.20
N GLU A 188 -0.68 0.77 10.83
CA GLU A 188 -1.11 -0.52 10.25
C GLU A 188 -2.61 -0.49 9.92
N GLY A 189 -3.43 0.12 10.76
CA GLY A 189 -4.85 0.34 10.49
C GLY A 189 -5.07 1.24 9.28
N ARG A 190 -4.31 2.33 9.16
CA ARG A 190 -4.34 3.23 7.99
C ARG A 190 -3.85 2.52 6.73
N MET A 191 -2.81 1.68 6.85
CA MET A 191 -2.35 0.82 5.74
C MET A 191 -3.47 -0.10 5.27
N THR A 192 -4.25 -0.68 6.18
CA THR A 192 -5.40 -1.51 5.86
C THR A 192 -6.47 -0.74 5.06
N LEU A 193 -6.81 0.49 5.47
CA LEU A 193 -7.76 1.34 4.72
C LEU A 193 -7.25 1.61 3.30
N CYS A 194 -6.02 2.09 3.17
CA CYS A 194 -5.43 2.45 1.89
C CYS A 194 -5.21 1.23 1.00
N ASN A 195 -4.80 0.10 1.59
CA ASN A 195 -4.63 -1.18 0.91
C ASN A 195 -5.93 -1.62 0.23
N MET A 196 -7.04 -1.62 0.95
CA MET A 196 -8.33 -2.09 0.47
C MET A 196 -9.11 -1.02 -0.31
N ALA A 197 -8.57 0.15 -0.61
CA ALA A 197 -9.18 1.10 -1.51
C ALA A 197 -9.37 0.52 -2.93
N ILE A 198 -8.50 -0.41 -3.33
CA ILE A 198 -8.59 -1.09 -4.64
C ILE A 198 -9.84 -1.97 -4.73
N GLU A 199 -10.29 -2.60 -3.65
CA GLU A 199 -11.51 -3.40 -3.61
C GLU A 199 -12.77 -2.56 -3.74
N ALA A 200 -12.68 -1.27 -3.41
CA ALA A 200 -13.73 -0.28 -3.71
C ALA A 200 -13.66 0.28 -5.14
N GLY A 201 -12.69 -0.17 -5.95
CA GLY A 201 -12.46 0.28 -7.31
C GLY A 201 -11.59 1.54 -7.44
N ALA A 202 -11.12 2.11 -6.33
CA ALA A 202 -10.23 3.27 -6.38
C ALA A 202 -8.79 2.85 -6.70
N ARG A 203 -8.10 3.67 -7.47
CA ARG A 203 -6.69 3.43 -7.79
C ARG A 203 -5.75 3.87 -6.67
N VAL A 204 -6.17 4.85 -5.89
CA VAL A 204 -5.39 5.49 -4.82
C VAL A 204 -6.25 5.57 -3.57
N GLY A 205 -5.68 5.21 -2.42
CA GLY A 205 -6.21 5.51 -1.10
C GLY A 205 -5.16 6.30 -0.33
N MET A 206 -5.54 7.36 0.36
CA MET A 206 -4.61 8.25 1.07
C MET A 206 -5.14 8.63 2.45
N VAL A 207 -4.22 8.84 3.38
CA VAL A 207 -4.48 9.48 4.67
C VAL A 207 -3.54 10.68 4.78
N ALA A 208 -4.04 11.81 5.25
CA ALA A 208 -3.24 13.00 5.49
C ALA A 208 -2.09 12.72 6.47
N VAL A 209 -0.95 13.35 6.22
CA VAL A 209 0.23 13.18 7.08
C VAL A 209 -0.01 13.86 8.42
N ASP A 210 0.19 13.14 9.50
CA ASP A 210 0.12 13.64 10.88
C ASP A 210 1.33 13.21 11.70
N GLN A 211 1.28 13.49 13.00
CA GLN A 211 2.36 13.17 13.92
C GLN A 211 2.63 11.65 14.00
N LYS A 212 1.59 10.79 13.91
CA LYS A 212 1.76 9.33 13.92
C LYS A 212 2.58 8.88 12.70
N THR A 213 2.30 9.45 11.52
CA THR A 213 3.05 9.16 10.28
C THR A 213 4.53 9.57 10.42
N ILE A 214 4.79 10.77 10.94
CA ILE A 214 6.15 11.30 11.13
C ILE A 214 6.92 10.44 12.12
N GLU A 215 6.31 10.05 13.23
CA GLU A 215 6.94 9.20 14.25
C GLU A 215 7.24 7.79 13.74
N TYR A 216 6.35 7.22 12.94
CA TYR A 216 6.56 5.90 12.35
C TYR A 216 7.80 5.83 11.49
N VAL A 217 8.06 6.85 10.66
CA VAL A 217 9.21 6.88 9.75
C VAL A 217 10.49 7.42 10.39
N ARG A 218 10.40 8.00 11.59
CA ARG A 218 11.54 8.58 12.31
C ARG A 218 12.61 7.53 12.59
N GLY A 219 13.86 7.85 12.23
CA GLY A 219 15.01 7.01 12.53
C GLY A 219 15.11 5.72 11.71
N ARG A 220 14.20 5.50 10.75
CA ARG A 220 14.29 4.37 9.84
C ARG A 220 15.54 4.47 8.95
N PRO A 221 16.09 3.33 8.48
CA PRO A 221 17.39 3.28 7.79
C PRO A 221 17.53 4.26 6.62
N PHE A 222 16.51 4.41 5.78
CA PHE A 222 16.50 5.28 4.61
C PHE A 222 15.78 6.62 4.83
N ALA A 223 15.24 6.86 6.03
CA ALA A 223 14.64 8.15 6.35
C ALA A 223 15.72 9.26 6.39
N PRO A 224 15.35 10.51 6.07
CA PRO A 224 16.25 11.65 6.19
C PRO A 224 16.84 11.78 7.60
N LYS A 225 18.01 12.38 7.72
CA LYS A 225 18.73 12.54 8.99
C LYS A 225 19.18 13.99 9.20
N GLY A 226 19.38 14.38 10.46
CA GLY A 226 19.88 15.72 10.79
C GLY A 226 19.03 16.86 10.22
N GLY A 227 19.64 17.79 9.53
CA GLY A 227 18.97 18.95 8.91
C GLY A 227 17.94 18.56 7.86
N ASP A 228 18.22 17.52 7.07
CA ASP A 228 17.30 17.02 6.03
C ASP A 228 16.02 16.46 6.66
N TRP A 229 16.11 15.86 7.84
CA TRP A 229 14.94 15.42 8.59
C TRP A 229 14.01 16.59 8.94
N ASN A 230 14.56 17.68 9.45
CA ASN A 230 13.76 18.85 9.83
C ASN A 230 13.07 19.49 8.61
N ALA A 231 13.79 19.59 7.51
CA ALA A 231 13.25 20.11 6.25
C ALA A 231 12.14 19.17 5.70
N ALA A 232 12.36 17.86 5.76
CA ALA A 232 11.36 16.87 5.34
C ALA A 232 10.09 16.95 6.20
N VAL A 233 10.22 16.99 7.52
CA VAL A 233 9.07 17.13 8.43
C VAL A 233 8.27 18.40 8.15
N ALA A 234 8.95 19.53 7.95
CA ALA A 234 8.28 20.78 7.62
C ALA A 234 7.46 20.69 6.31
N LEU A 235 8.00 20.00 5.29
CA LEU A 235 7.27 19.73 4.05
C LEU A 235 6.12 18.73 4.28
N TRP A 236 6.36 17.64 4.99
CA TRP A 236 5.36 16.60 5.20
C TRP A 236 4.13 17.09 5.95
N GLN A 237 4.31 18.00 6.90
CA GLN A 237 3.20 18.63 7.64
C GLN A 237 2.28 19.48 6.76
N THR A 238 2.70 19.83 5.53
CA THR A 238 1.85 20.52 4.55
C THR A 238 1.02 19.57 3.69
N LEU A 239 1.24 18.23 3.81
CA LEU A 239 0.53 17.22 3.01
C LEU A 239 -0.81 16.85 3.67
N VAL A 240 -1.65 17.85 3.78
CA VAL A 240 -3.03 17.77 4.26
C VAL A 240 -3.91 18.53 3.27
N SER A 241 -5.18 18.14 3.15
CA SER A 241 -6.14 18.91 2.36
C SER A 241 -6.47 20.22 3.05
N ASP A 242 -6.62 21.29 2.27
CA ASP A 242 -7.02 22.61 2.78
C ASP A 242 -8.44 22.55 3.38
N ASP A 243 -8.74 23.43 4.33
CA ASP A 243 -10.05 23.47 5.02
C ASP A 243 -11.22 23.70 4.05
N ASP A 244 -10.96 24.38 2.93
CA ASP A 244 -11.92 24.68 1.87
C ASP A 244 -11.78 23.76 0.65
N ALA A 245 -11.04 22.65 0.77
CA ALA A 245 -10.83 21.70 -0.31
C ALA A 245 -12.18 21.17 -0.85
N GLN A 246 -12.29 21.16 -2.18
CA GLN A 246 -13.48 20.67 -2.86
C GLN A 246 -13.27 19.24 -3.33
N PHE A 247 -14.17 18.36 -2.96
CA PHE A 247 -14.19 16.97 -3.38
C PHE A 247 -15.30 16.73 -4.40
N ASP A 248 -15.03 15.88 -5.40
CA ASP A 248 -16.05 15.49 -6.39
C ASP A 248 -17.12 14.57 -5.78
N ALA A 249 -16.79 13.87 -4.70
CA ALA A 249 -17.72 13.06 -3.92
C ALA A 249 -17.29 13.03 -2.45
N VAL A 250 -18.30 12.95 -1.57
CA VAL A 250 -18.08 12.80 -0.11
C VAL A 250 -18.93 11.62 0.38
N VAL A 251 -18.31 10.73 1.13
CA VAL A 251 -18.96 9.59 1.80
C VAL A 251 -18.75 9.77 3.30
N GLU A 252 -19.82 9.85 4.06
CA GLU A 252 -19.77 10.03 5.52
C GLU A 252 -20.31 8.80 6.24
N LEU A 253 -19.58 8.35 7.26
CA LEU A 253 -19.96 7.28 8.17
C LEU A 253 -19.77 7.73 9.60
N HIS A 254 -20.60 7.23 10.51
CA HIS A 254 -20.41 7.37 11.95
C HIS A 254 -19.78 6.09 12.50
N ALA A 255 -18.69 6.24 13.22
CA ALA A 255 -17.89 5.12 13.74
C ALA A 255 -18.71 4.19 14.65
N GLU A 256 -19.65 4.77 15.42
CA GLU A 256 -20.53 4.04 16.34
C GLU A 256 -21.50 3.10 15.62
N ASP A 257 -21.82 3.37 14.35
CA ASP A 257 -22.69 2.54 13.53
C ASP A 257 -21.95 1.36 12.90
N ILE A 258 -20.61 1.44 12.82
CA ILE A 258 -19.79 0.36 12.29
C ILE A 258 -19.67 -0.74 13.33
N LYS A 259 -20.06 -1.94 12.94
CA LYS A 259 -19.93 -3.16 13.75
C LYS A 259 -18.91 -4.08 13.10
N PRO A 260 -18.38 -5.10 13.80
CA PRO A 260 -17.59 -6.15 13.15
C PRO A 260 -18.33 -6.68 11.92
N GLN A 261 -17.59 -6.86 10.82
CA GLN A 261 -18.14 -7.22 9.52
C GLN A 261 -17.88 -8.69 9.21
N VAL A 262 -18.85 -9.33 8.57
CA VAL A 262 -18.70 -10.67 7.99
C VAL A 262 -18.93 -10.56 6.50
N SER A 263 -17.93 -10.96 5.72
CA SER A 263 -18.07 -11.09 4.26
C SER A 263 -18.63 -12.48 3.91
N TRP A 264 -19.45 -12.54 2.88
CA TRP A 264 -20.03 -13.76 2.34
C TRP A 264 -20.06 -13.71 0.81
N GLY A 265 -20.22 -14.86 0.16
CA GLY A 265 -20.26 -14.90 -1.30
C GLY A 265 -18.87 -14.66 -1.94
N THR A 266 -18.85 -14.01 -3.09
CA THR A 266 -17.66 -13.87 -3.96
C THR A 266 -17.17 -12.44 -4.15
N SER A 267 -17.81 -11.46 -3.50
CA SER A 267 -17.45 -10.04 -3.63
C SER A 267 -17.28 -9.37 -2.27
N PRO A 268 -16.27 -8.51 -2.06
CA PRO A 268 -16.07 -7.79 -0.80
C PRO A 268 -17.17 -6.78 -0.46
N GLU A 269 -18.06 -6.44 -1.40
CA GLU A 269 -19.28 -5.64 -1.11
C GLU A 269 -20.37 -6.47 -0.44
N MET A 270 -20.27 -7.82 -0.51
CA MET A 270 -21.19 -8.74 0.15
C MET A 270 -20.79 -8.86 1.61
N VAL A 271 -21.10 -7.82 2.39
CA VAL A 271 -20.78 -7.74 3.83
C VAL A 271 -22.05 -7.49 4.64
N LEU A 272 -22.05 -8.02 5.85
CA LEU A 272 -23.10 -7.82 6.84
C LEU A 272 -22.46 -7.49 8.18
N ALA A 273 -23.06 -6.56 8.91
CA ALA A 273 -22.68 -6.31 10.29
C ALA A 273 -22.97 -7.56 11.14
N HIS A 274 -21.97 -8.04 11.85
CA HIS A 274 -22.13 -9.16 12.78
C HIS A 274 -23.00 -8.70 13.95
N LYS A 275 -24.14 -9.37 14.14
CA LYS A 275 -24.95 -9.18 15.34
C LYS A 275 -24.42 -10.15 16.41
N LEU A 276 -23.81 -9.61 17.45
CA LEU A 276 -23.50 -10.40 18.64
C LEU A 276 -24.77 -11.10 19.10
N GLY A 277 -24.74 -12.43 19.22
CA GLY A 277 -25.87 -13.23 19.70
C GLY A 277 -26.22 -12.83 21.14
N ALA A 278 -27.46 -13.09 21.55
CA ALA A 278 -27.92 -12.79 22.90
C ALA A 278 -27.06 -13.43 24.01
N ALA A 279 -26.40 -14.57 23.72
CA ALA A 279 -25.51 -15.26 24.65
C ALA A 279 -24.15 -14.53 24.89
N GLU A 280 -23.73 -13.64 24.00
CA GLU A 280 -22.49 -12.86 24.17
C GLU A 280 -22.74 -11.53 24.92
N LYS A 281 -23.99 -11.11 25.04
CA LYS A 281 -24.37 -9.91 25.81
C LYS A 281 -24.27 -10.08 27.33
N ASP A 282 -24.29 -11.31 27.81
CA ASP A 282 -24.22 -11.63 29.24
C ASP A 282 -22.77 -11.90 29.71
N ALA A 283 -21.78 -11.83 28.81
CA ALA A 283 -20.36 -12.11 29.09
C ALA A 283 -19.46 -10.85 29.01
N ALA A 284 -20.03 -9.65 28.82
CA ALA A 284 -19.30 -8.39 28.73
C ALA A 284 -19.47 -7.50 29.97
#